data_edd064234b566c479bfb896d95f26496
#
_entry.id   edd064234b566c479bfb896d95f26496
#
_cell.length_a   1.000
_cell.length_b   1.000
_cell.length_c   1.000
_cell.angle_alpha   90.00
_cell.angle_beta   90.00
_cell.angle_gamma   90.00
#
_symmetry.space_group_name_H-M   'P 1'
#
loop_
_entity.id
_entity.type
_entity.pdbx_description
1 polymer ?
#
loop_
_entity_poly.entity_id
_entity_poly.type
_entity_poly.pdbx_seq_one_letter_code
_entity_poly.pdbx_strand_id
1 'polypeptide(L)'
;MNLTRNALKNPAAVIVIVALVMVFGLMSVFKLPIQLTPDIEQPQITISTGWRSAAPAEMESVIIEPIENVVKNTQGVSKVTTNIQRGFGNITLTFDVGADMQRAMLDVINNLNQAPPLPLDAIEPVVSAGGGRGG
;
A
#
# COMPACT_ATOMS: atom_id res chain seq x y z
N MET A 1 48.34 8.14 -28.02
CA MET A 1 47.08 8.35 -28.74
C MET A 1 46.62 9.79 -28.52
N ASN A 2 46.64 10.59 -29.54
CA ASN A 2 46.32 12.01 -29.35
C ASN A 2 44.84 12.26 -29.72
N LEU A 3 43.95 11.88 -28.85
CA LEU A 3 42.53 12.16 -29.00
C LEU A 3 42.27 13.66 -29.19
N THR A 4 42.96 14.47 -28.44
CA THR A 4 42.88 15.93 -28.54
C THR A 4 43.34 16.43 -29.90
N ARG A 5 44.37 15.83 -30.45
CA ARG A 5 44.90 16.19 -31.77
C ARG A 5 43.94 15.80 -32.89
N ASN A 6 43.32 14.64 -32.83
CA ASN A 6 42.31 14.22 -33.77
C ASN A 6 41.02 15.06 -33.66
N ALA A 7 40.65 15.45 -32.45
CA ALA A 7 39.53 16.35 -32.22
C ALA A 7 39.76 17.73 -32.86
N LEU A 8 40.94 18.26 -32.77
CA LEU A 8 41.30 19.54 -33.42
C LEU A 8 41.33 19.48 -34.94
N LYS A 9 41.64 18.32 -35.50
CA LYS A 9 41.64 18.12 -36.97
C LYS A 9 40.27 17.99 -37.60
N ASN A 10 39.29 17.48 -36.81
CA ASN A 10 37.94 17.24 -37.26
C ASN A 10 36.90 17.89 -36.33
N PRO A 11 36.70 19.20 -36.38
CA PRO A 11 35.77 19.89 -35.52
C PRO A 11 34.33 19.40 -35.69
N ALA A 12 33.94 18.95 -36.89
CA ALA A 12 32.63 18.38 -37.13
C ALA A 12 32.38 17.08 -36.34
N ALA A 13 33.40 16.23 -36.24
CA ALA A 13 33.32 15.00 -35.44
C ALA A 13 33.13 15.30 -33.94
N VAL A 14 33.79 16.32 -33.42
CA VAL A 14 33.65 16.75 -32.03
C VAL A 14 32.24 17.25 -31.73
N ILE A 15 31.70 18.06 -32.64
CA ILE A 15 30.32 18.58 -32.50
C ILE A 15 29.31 17.44 -32.51
N VAL A 16 29.45 16.42 -33.36
CA VAL A 16 28.58 15.25 -33.40
C VAL A 16 28.65 14.46 -32.08
N ILE A 17 29.85 14.22 -31.58
CA ILE A 17 30.05 13.50 -30.32
C ILE A 17 29.38 14.25 -29.15
N VAL A 18 29.59 15.54 -29.03
CA VAL A 18 29.00 16.39 -28.00
C VAL A 18 27.48 16.38 -28.13
N ALA A 19 26.95 16.50 -29.34
CA ALA A 19 25.50 16.44 -29.59
C ALA A 19 24.91 15.08 -29.18
N LEU A 20 25.58 13.97 -29.47
CA LEU A 20 25.15 12.63 -29.04
C LEU A 20 25.14 12.51 -27.52
N VAL A 21 26.16 12.97 -26.84
CA VAL A 21 26.24 12.94 -25.37
C VAL A 21 25.12 13.79 -24.76
N MET A 22 24.81 14.95 -25.31
CA MET A 22 23.71 15.79 -24.87
C MET A 22 22.34 15.11 -25.09
N VAL A 23 22.12 14.51 -26.23
CA VAL A 23 20.87 13.79 -26.55
C VAL A 23 20.68 12.61 -25.57
N PHE A 24 21.70 11.80 -25.39
CA PHE A 24 21.63 10.67 -24.44
C PHE A 24 21.44 11.15 -23.00
N GLY A 25 22.10 12.23 -22.59
CA GLY A 25 21.93 12.83 -21.29
C GLY A 25 20.49 13.30 -21.05
N LEU A 26 19.92 14.01 -21.99
CA LEU A 26 18.52 14.46 -21.92
C LEU A 26 17.55 13.29 -21.89
N MET A 27 17.74 12.28 -22.73
CA MET A 27 16.91 11.08 -22.71
C MET A 27 16.98 10.34 -21.37
N SER A 28 18.15 10.29 -20.76
CA SER A 28 18.32 9.67 -19.44
C SER A 28 17.55 10.42 -18.35
N VAL A 29 17.56 11.75 -18.40
CA VAL A 29 16.79 12.58 -17.47
C VAL A 29 15.29 12.33 -17.60
N PHE A 30 14.77 12.20 -18.81
CA PHE A 30 13.36 11.90 -19.03
C PHE A 30 12.97 10.46 -18.68
N LYS A 31 13.91 9.53 -18.74
CA LYS A 31 13.67 8.13 -18.37
C LYS A 31 13.84 7.84 -16.88
N LEU A 32 14.46 8.74 -16.14
CA LEU A 32 14.54 8.59 -14.71
C LEU A 32 13.13 8.66 -14.14
N PRO A 33 12.65 7.60 -13.45
CA PRO A 33 11.38 7.68 -12.76
C PRO A 33 11.55 8.66 -11.60
N ILE A 34 11.23 9.90 -11.86
CA ILE A 34 11.10 10.88 -10.78
C ILE A 34 9.79 10.52 -10.09
N GLN A 35 9.90 9.83 -8.96
CA GLN A 35 8.78 9.67 -8.06
C GLN A 35 8.53 11.03 -7.40
N LEU A 36 7.83 11.89 -8.14
CA LEU A 36 7.39 13.19 -7.64
C LEU A 36 6.16 13.09 -6.75
N THR A 37 5.59 11.89 -6.63
CA THR A 37 4.58 11.63 -5.62
C THR A 37 5.30 11.37 -4.30
N PRO A 38 5.28 12.32 -3.35
CA PRO A 38 5.59 11.93 -2.00
C PRO A 38 4.68 10.75 -1.68
N ASP A 39 5.23 9.69 -1.12
CA ASP A 39 4.44 8.60 -0.58
C ASP A 39 3.51 9.23 0.46
N ILE A 40 2.32 9.61 0.00
CA ILE A 40 1.27 10.06 0.90
C ILE A 40 0.87 8.79 1.64
N GLU A 41 1.43 8.62 2.82
CA GLU A 41 1.08 7.52 3.69
C GLU A 41 -0.40 7.67 4.05
N GLN A 42 -1.23 6.87 3.39
CA GLN A 42 -2.62 6.80 3.74
C GLN A 42 -2.75 6.06 5.07
N PRO A 43 -3.45 6.65 6.04
CA PRO A 43 -3.67 5.97 7.30
C PRO A 43 -4.44 4.65 7.07
N GLN A 44 -4.00 3.60 7.72
CA GLN A 44 -4.60 2.27 7.60
C GLN A 44 -4.89 1.68 8.97
N ILE A 45 -6.00 0.96 9.07
CA ILE A 45 -6.33 0.15 10.24
C ILE A 45 -6.44 -1.30 9.77
N THR A 46 -5.72 -2.19 10.44
CA THR A 46 -5.74 -3.62 10.14
C THR A 46 -6.44 -4.37 11.25
N ILE A 47 -7.41 -5.19 10.87
CA ILE A 47 -8.12 -6.09 11.77
C ILE A 47 -7.62 -7.49 11.50
N SER A 48 -6.96 -8.08 12.49
CA SER A 48 -6.45 -9.44 12.40
C SER A 48 -7.39 -10.38 13.15
N THR A 49 -7.81 -11.44 12.50
CA THR A 49 -8.69 -12.44 13.08
C THR A 49 -8.20 -13.85 12.70
N GLY A 50 -8.58 -14.83 13.50
CA GLY A 50 -8.19 -16.20 13.26
C GLY A 50 -9.28 -17.17 13.68
N TRP A 51 -9.31 -18.32 13.02
CA TRP A 51 -10.17 -19.44 13.37
C TRP A 51 -9.43 -20.73 13.06
N ARG A 52 -9.05 -21.46 14.10
CA ARG A 52 -8.24 -22.66 13.96
C ARG A 52 -8.89 -23.67 13.00
N SER A 53 -8.10 -24.17 12.10
CA SER A 53 -8.45 -25.24 11.15
C SER A 53 -9.57 -24.91 10.17
N ALA A 54 -10.02 -23.66 10.11
CA ALA A 54 -11.03 -23.26 9.14
C ALA A 54 -10.44 -23.17 7.72
N ALA A 55 -11.19 -23.66 6.75
CA ALA A 55 -10.86 -23.42 5.35
C ALA A 55 -11.05 -21.94 4.99
N PRO A 56 -10.31 -21.39 4.00
CA PRO A 56 -10.45 -19.99 3.62
C PRO A 56 -11.90 -19.57 3.29
N ALA A 57 -12.67 -20.44 2.65
CA ALA A 57 -14.07 -20.18 2.32
C ALA A 57 -14.95 -20.05 3.57
N GLU A 58 -14.72 -20.86 4.59
CA GLU A 58 -15.42 -20.79 5.86
C GLU A 58 -15.03 -19.52 6.65
N MET A 59 -13.75 -19.19 6.65
CA MET A 59 -13.24 -17.94 7.24
C MET A 59 -13.96 -16.74 6.62
N GLU A 60 -14.06 -16.70 5.31
CA GLU A 60 -14.70 -15.62 4.59
C GLU A 60 -16.18 -15.48 4.97
N SER A 61 -16.95 -16.57 4.91
CA SER A 61 -18.38 -16.51 5.12
C SER A 61 -18.79 -16.32 6.59
N VAL A 62 -18.04 -16.88 7.54
CA VAL A 62 -18.44 -16.89 8.95
C VAL A 62 -17.81 -15.77 9.75
N ILE A 63 -16.58 -15.38 9.43
CA ILE A 63 -15.81 -14.39 10.21
C ILE A 63 -15.60 -13.10 9.43
N ILE A 64 -15.03 -13.19 8.25
CA ILE A 64 -14.59 -12.00 7.50
C ILE A 64 -15.78 -11.19 6.97
N GLU A 65 -16.72 -11.82 6.33
CA GLU A 65 -17.88 -11.13 5.73
C GLU A 65 -18.72 -10.37 6.76
N PRO A 66 -19.07 -10.95 7.92
CA PRO A 66 -19.78 -10.19 8.96
C PRO A 66 -18.97 -9.00 9.50
N ILE A 67 -17.68 -9.15 9.69
CA ILE A 67 -16.80 -8.06 10.14
C ILE A 67 -16.70 -6.99 9.06
N GLU A 68 -16.44 -7.39 7.83
CA GLU A 68 -16.35 -6.46 6.69
C GLU A 68 -17.64 -5.65 6.52
N ASN A 69 -18.80 -6.27 6.65
CA ASN A 69 -20.08 -5.60 6.53
C ASN A 69 -20.30 -4.50 7.56
N VAL A 70 -19.78 -4.64 8.76
CA VAL A 70 -19.92 -3.61 9.80
C VAL A 70 -18.84 -2.54 9.70
N VAL A 71 -17.61 -2.89 9.30
CA VAL A 71 -16.50 -1.93 9.26
C VAL A 71 -16.43 -1.14 7.96
N LYS A 72 -16.93 -1.65 6.84
CA LYS A 72 -16.93 -0.92 5.56
C LYS A 72 -17.74 0.37 5.59
N ASN A 73 -18.68 0.48 6.51
CA ASN A 73 -19.51 1.67 6.70
C ASN A 73 -18.85 2.71 7.60
N THR A 74 -17.65 2.47 8.09
CA THR A 74 -16.90 3.42 8.90
C THR A 74 -16.62 4.68 8.09
N GLN A 75 -16.89 5.83 8.68
CA GLN A 75 -16.70 7.11 8.02
C GLN A 75 -15.21 7.36 7.69
N GLY A 76 -14.93 7.77 6.47
CA GLY A 76 -13.58 8.07 6.00
C GLY A 76 -12.84 6.90 5.35
N VAL A 77 -13.45 5.73 5.27
CA VAL A 77 -12.84 4.57 4.57
C VAL A 77 -12.91 4.79 3.07
N SER A 78 -11.74 4.78 2.43
CA SER A 78 -11.63 4.89 0.97
C SER A 78 -11.49 3.54 0.28
N LYS A 79 -10.89 2.57 0.96
CA LYS A 79 -10.65 1.24 0.40
C LYS A 79 -10.64 0.17 1.51
N VAL A 80 -11.20 -0.98 1.19
CA VAL A 80 -11.15 -2.18 2.05
C VAL A 80 -10.42 -3.28 1.30
N THR A 81 -9.39 -3.84 1.90
CA THR A 81 -8.63 -4.95 1.35
C THR A 81 -8.66 -6.12 2.33
N THR A 82 -9.03 -7.29 1.85
CA THR A 82 -9.12 -8.50 2.67
C THR A 82 -8.12 -9.53 2.17
N ASN A 83 -7.35 -10.11 3.10
CA ASN A 83 -6.45 -11.21 2.81
C ASN A 83 -6.80 -12.37 3.73
N ILE A 84 -7.15 -13.50 3.15
CA ILE A 84 -7.60 -14.68 3.87
C ILE A 84 -6.65 -15.84 3.60
N GLN A 85 -6.19 -16.46 4.67
CA GLN A 85 -5.39 -17.68 4.63
C GLN A 85 -6.04 -18.74 5.51
N ARG A 86 -5.55 -19.96 5.43
CA ARG A 86 -6.08 -21.03 6.27
C ARG A 86 -5.91 -20.72 7.76
N GLY A 87 -6.99 -20.61 8.48
CA GLY A 87 -7.01 -20.32 9.92
C GLY A 87 -6.71 -18.89 10.32
N PHE A 88 -6.53 -17.98 9.34
CA PHE A 88 -6.08 -16.63 9.61
C PHE A 88 -6.57 -15.66 8.53
N GLY A 89 -7.00 -14.48 8.94
CA GLY A 89 -7.47 -13.44 8.01
C GLY A 89 -7.15 -12.05 8.51
N ASN A 90 -6.86 -11.16 7.56
CA ASN A 90 -6.62 -9.74 7.81
C ASN A 90 -7.54 -8.89 6.96
N ILE A 91 -8.16 -7.90 7.57
CA ILE A 91 -8.93 -6.87 6.88
C ILE A 91 -8.20 -5.55 7.06
N THR A 92 -7.79 -4.93 5.97
CA THR A 92 -7.11 -3.63 5.97
C THR A 92 -8.06 -2.55 5.47
N LEU A 93 -8.31 -1.56 6.31
CA LEU A 93 -9.11 -0.39 5.98
C LEU A 93 -8.17 0.77 5.67
N THR A 94 -8.24 1.28 4.46
CA THR A 94 -7.49 2.47 4.06
C THR A 94 -8.39 3.69 4.19
N PHE A 95 -7.93 4.70 4.92
CA PHE A 95 -8.66 5.95 5.13
C PHE A 95 -8.14 7.06 4.23
N ASP A 96 -8.94 8.09 4.08
CA ASP A 96 -8.54 9.28 3.35
C ASP A 96 -7.40 10.01 4.05
N VAL A 97 -6.56 10.67 3.26
CA VAL A 97 -5.46 11.50 3.78
C VAL A 97 -6.02 12.60 4.68
N GLY A 98 -5.47 12.73 5.88
CA GLY A 98 -5.94 13.69 6.87
C GLY A 98 -7.07 13.21 7.77
N ALA A 99 -7.51 11.96 7.65
CA ALA A 99 -8.50 11.38 8.56
C ALA A 99 -7.94 11.30 10.00
N ASP A 100 -8.82 11.60 10.98
CA ASP A 100 -8.47 11.46 12.38
C ASP A 100 -8.42 9.97 12.76
N MET A 101 -7.21 9.47 12.95
CA MET A 101 -6.98 8.04 13.21
C MET A 101 -7.51 7.59 14.58
N GLN A 102 -7.49 8.45 15.58
CA GLN A 102 -8.04 8.11 16.90
C GLN A 102 -9.54 7.90 16.81
N ARG A 103 -10.24 8.80 16.14
CA ARG A 103 -11.67 8.70 15.93
C ARG A 103 -12.02 7.50 15.05
N ALA A 104 -11.26 7.30 13.97
CA ALA A 104 -11.43 6.16 13.08
C ALA A 104 -11.26 4.82 13.82
N MET A 105 -10.26 4.73 14.68
CA MET A 105 -10.01 3.55 15.51
C MET A 105 -11.20 3.27 16.44
N LEU A 106 -11.73 4.29 17.11
CA LEU A 106 -12.89 4.16 17.97
C LEU A 106 -14.13 3.73 17.18
N ASP A 107 -14.36 4.31 16.02
CA ASP A 107 -15.50 3.96 15.16
C ASP A 107 -15.39 2.50 14.68
N VAL A 108 -14.20 2.06 14.30
CA VAL A 108 -13.95 0.67 13.90
C VAL A 108 -14.23 -0.29 15.06
N ILE A 109 -13.75 0.01 16.26
CA ILE A 109 -13.97 -0.82 17.44
C ILE A 109 -15.48 -0.88 17.79
N ASN A 110 -16.16 0.24 17.73
CA ASN A 110 -17.60 0.30 17.99
C ASN A 110 -18.39 -0.50 16.94
N ASN A 111 -18.03 -0.37 15.68
CA ASN A 111 -18.67 -1.14 14.60
C ASN A 111 -18.38 -2.64 14.75
N LEU A 112 -17.17 -2.98 15.15
CA LEU A 112 -16.78 -4.37 15.39
C LEU A 112 -17.58 -5.00 16.53
N ASN A 113 -17.88 -4.25 17.58
CA ASN A 113 -18.72 -4.70 18.68
C ASN A 113 -20.17 -4.94 18.29
N GLN A 114 -20.63 -4.36 17.19
CA GLN A 114 -21.96 -4.60 16.61
C GLN A 114 -22.00 -5.83 15.71
N ALA A 115 -20.85 -6.42 15.38
CA ALA A 115 -20.79 -7.61 14.58
C ALA A 115 -21.48 -8.81 15.28
N PRO A 116 -22.04 -9.74 14.49
CA PRO A 116 -22.59 -10.97 15.08
C PRO A 116 -21.54 -11.71 15.90
N PRO A 117 -21.95 -12.45 16.95
CA PRO A 117 -21.00 -13.20 17.77
C PRO A 117 -20.23 -14.20 16.92
N LEU A 118 -18.91 -14.23 17.14
CA LEU A 118 -18.02 -15.17 16.46
C LEU A 118 -18.11 -16.57 17.09
N PRO A 119 -17.75 -17.64 16.34
CA PRO A 119 -17.65 -18.97 16.92
C PRO A 119 -16.73 -18.98 18.15
N LEU A 120 -17.01 -19.85 19.09
CA LEU A 120 -16.23 -19.96 20.34
C LEU A 120 -14.76 -20.29 20.10
N ASP A 121 -14.48 -21.00 19.00
CA ASP A 121 -13.11 -21.39 18.62
C ASP A 121 -12.37 -20.29 17.84
N ALA A 122 -13.06 -19.21 17.47
CA ALA A 122 -12.45 -18.09 16.77
C ALA A 122 -11.58 -17.26 17.72
N ILE A 123 -10.46 -16.78 17.18
CA ILE A 123 -9.59 -15.86 17.89
C ILE A 123 -10.25 -14.47 17.86
N GLU A 124 -10.30 -13.81 19.01
CA GLU A 124 -10.85 -12.46 19.09
C GLU A 124 -10.13 -11.51 18.13
N PRO A 125 -10.87 -10.72 17.34
CA PRO A 125 -10.25 -9.78 16.41
C PRO A 125 -9.38 -8.74 17.10
N VAL A 126 -8.18 -8.55 16.60
CA VAL A 126 -7.23 -7.54 17.10
C VAL A 126 -7.18 -6.39 16.10
N VAL A 127 -7.42 -5.18 16.58
CA VAL A 127 -7.37 -3.97 15.76
C VAL A 127 -6.05 -3.27 16.00
N SER A 128 -5.33 -3.00 14.92
CA SER A 128 -4.06 -2.28 14.96
C SER A 128 -4.04 -1.12 13.95
N ALA A 129 -3.55 0.04 14.38
CA ALA A 129 -3.32 1.15 13.48
C ALA A 129 -1.94 1.02 12.86
N GLY A 130 -1.87 0.95 11.52
CA GLY A 130 -0.63 0.98 10.76
C GLY A 130 -0.63 2.17 9.82
N GLY A 131 0.29 3.10 9.99
CA GLY A 131 0.71 3.94 8.87
C GLY A 131 1.83 3.19 8.18
N GLY A 132 1.88 3.19 6.86
CA GLY A 132 2.72 2.37 5.99
C GLY A 132 4.23 2.36 6.24
N ARG A 133 4.62 2.18 7.47
CA ARG A 133 5.98 1.84 7.84
C ARG A 133 6.01 0.36 8.16
N GLY A 134 6.32 -0.42 7.15
CA GLY A 134 6.77 -1.76 7.38
C GLY A 134 7.95 -1.71 8.35
N GLY A 135 7.73 -2.19 9.53
CA GLY A 135 8.79 -2.43 10.48
C GLY A 135 9.69 -3.55 9.99
#